data_18f57f93475218287c93cbc85601685e
#
_entry.id   18f57f93475218287c93cbc85601685e
#
_cell.length_a   1.000
_cell.length_b   1.000
_cell.length_c   1.000
_cell.angle_alpha   90.00
_cell.angle_beta   90.00
_cell.angle_gamma   90.00
#
_symmetry.space_group_name_H-M   'P 1'
#
loop_
_entity.id
_entity.type
_entity.pdbx_description
1 polymer ?
#
loop_
_entity_poly.entity_id
_entity_poly.type
_entity_poly.pdbx_seq_one_letter_code
_entity_poly.pdbx_strand_id
1 'polypeptide(L)'
;MDQLIDHADTFSLFAEVAIAVAGFAGVATVFGGREKRFRDAELLRLRGLFQLSALVLSGCFGIASCQAAGLSKELTMKLVSMTLIVAYGLVAMDAPVKATRLYREKRETTISLGALAGAWSIHVFGLPLLTINAFLLQQEWPLILLFSLSILQSIWQFYRLVTKVN
;
A
#
# COMPACT_ATOMS: atom_id res chain seq x y z
N MET A 1 -31.92 14.55 8.33
CA MET A 1 -31.85 13.06 8.32
C MET A 1 -30.60 12.73 7.52
N ASP A 2 -29.43 12.94 8.16
CA ASP A 2 -28.14 12.66 7.53
C ASP A 2 -28.00 11.15 7.47
N GLN A 3 -28.06 10.59 6.25
CA GLN A 3 -27.56 9.24 6.01
C GLN A 3 -26.06 9.30 6.26
N LEU A 4 -25.66 8.93 7.46
CA LEU A 4 -24.29 8.53 7.74
C LEU A 4 -24.00 7.39 6.76
N ILE A 5 -23.31 7.69 5.69
CA ILE A 5 -22.81 6.65 4.79
C ILE A 5 -21.90 5.79 5.66
N ASP A 6 -22.37 4.60 5.93
CA ASP A 6 -21.55 3.60 6.66
C ASP A 6 -20.42 3.17 5.71
N HIS A 7 -19.20 3.64 6.01
CA HIS A 7 -18.02 3.30 5.23
C HIS A 7 -17.48 1.89 5.53
N ALA A 8 -18.17 1.09 6.35
CA ALA A 8 -17.78 -0.30 6.64
C ALA A 8 -17.68 -1.13 5.35
N ASP A 9 -18.65 -0.99 4.45
CA ASP A 9 -18.64 -1.65 3.15
C ASP A 9 -17.45 -1.20 2.29
N THR A 10 -17.06 0.08 2.39
CA THR A 10 -15.89 0.61 1.67
C THR A 10 -14.59 -0.03 2.13
N PHE A 11 -14.40 -0.22 3.44
CA PHE A 11 -13.21 -0.89 3.98
C PHE A 11 -13.19 -2.38 3.67
N SER A 12 -14.35 -3.04 3.65
CA SER A 12 -14.46 -4.43 3.19
C SER A 12 -14.03 -4.57 1.72
N LEU A 13 -14.52 -3.69 0.86
CA LEU A 13 -14.12 -3.65 -0.55
C LEU A 13 -12.61 -3.43 -0.71
N PHE A 14 -11.99 -2.53 0.05
CA PHE A 14 -10.54 -2.35 0.04
C PHE A 14 -9.79 -3.61 0.43
N ALA A 15 -10.26 -4.33 1.45
CA ALA A 15 -9.66 -5.59 1.87
C ALA A 15 -9.74 -6.65 0.76
N GLU A 16 -10.90 -6.81 0.12
CA GLU A 16 -11.11 -7.75 -0.99
C GLU A 16 -10.19 -7.43 -2.18
N VAL A 17 -10.12 -6.17 -2.58
CA VAL A 17 -9.24 -5.74 -3.68
C VAL A 17 -7.77 -5.95 -3.33
N ALA A 18 -7.36 -5.66 -2.10
CA ALA A 18 -5.98 -5.87 -1.67
C ALA A 18 -5.59 -7.36 -1.65
N ILE A 19 -6.51 -8.25 -1.24
CA ILE A 19 -6.32 -9.71 -1.31
C ILE A 19 -6.21 -10.15 -2.77
N ALA A 20 -7.10 -9.68 -3.66
CA ALA A 20 -7.06 -10.02 -5.06
C ALA A 20 -5.74 -9.62 -5.72
N VAL A 21 -5.29 -8.38 -5.50
CA VAL A 21 -4.01 -7.87 -6.03
C VAL A 21 -2.83 -8.68 -5.51
N ALA A 22 -2.79 -9.00 -4.22
CA ALA A 22 -1.74 -9.85 -3.64
C ALA A 22 -1.79 -11.27 -4.19
N GLY A 23 -2.97 -11.85 -4.36
CA GLY A 23 -3.17 -13.18 -4.95
C GLY A 23 -2.67 -13.26 -6.39
N PHE A 24 -3.03 -12.31 -7.24
CA PHE A 24 -2.54 -12.24 -8.63
C PHE A 24 -1.02 -12.08 -8.69
N ALA A 25 -0.43 -11.31 -7.78
CA ALA A 25 1.02 -11.18 -7.70
C ALA A 25 1.69 -12.50 -7.30
N GLY A 26 1.10 -13.25 -6.37
CA GLY A 26 1.56 -14.58 -6.00
C GLY A 26 1.53 -15.55 -7.18
N VAL A 27 0.43 -15.57 -7.94
CA VAL A 27 0.30 -16.38 -9.17
C VAL A 27 1.35 -15.99 -10.20
N ALA A 28 1.52 -14.69 -10.47
CA ALA A 28 2.53 -14.19 -11.41
C ALA A 28 3.96 -14.60 -11.00
N THR A 29 4.24 -14.64 -9.69
CA THR A 29 5.53 -15.08 -9.16
C THR A 29 5.81 -16.56 -9.46
N VAL A 30 4.81 -17.42 -9.24
CA VAL A 30 4.93 -18.87 -9.47
C VAL A 30 5.17 -19.18 -10.94
N PHE A 31 4.41 -18.55 -11.84
CA PHE A 31 4.52 -18.80 -13.28
C PHE A 31 5.73 -18.09 -13.92
N GLY A 32 6.01 -16.86 -13.54
CA GLY A 32 7.14 -16.09 -14.07
C GLY A 32 8.50 -16.59 -13.57
N GLY A 33 8.57 -17.14 -12.36
CA GLY A 33 9.81 -17.64 -11.76
C GLY A 33 10.29 -18.99 -12.31
N ARG A 34 9.46 -19.73 -13.06
CA ARG A 34 9.82 -21.03 -13.64
C ARG A 34 10.76 -20.93 -14.84
N GLU A 35 10.68 -19.84 -15.60
CA GLU A 35 11.42 -19.69 -16.86
C GLU A 35 12.57 -18.67 -16.81
N LYS A 36 12.48 -17.66 -15.95
CA LYS A 36 13.50 -16.60 -15.83
C LYS A 36 13.66 -16.15 -14.38
N ARG A 37 14.91 -16.00 -13.95
CA ARG A 37 15.23 -15.42 -12.65
C ARG A 37 14.80 -13.95 -12.66
N PHE A 38 13.91 -13.55 -11.75
CA PHE A 38 13.52 -12.14 -11.60
C PHE A 38 14.75 -11.25 -11.40
N ARG A 39 14.75 -10.11 -12.10
CA ARG A 39 15.77 -9.07 -11.88
C ARG A 39 15.48 -8.33 -10.58
N ASP A 40 16.48 -7.67 -10.01
CA ASP A 40 16.35 -6.96 -8.73
C ASP A 40 15.20 -5.92 -8.75
N ALA A 41 14.99 -5.22 -9.87
CA ALA A 41 13.87 -4.29 -10.03
C ALA A 41 12.48 -4.96 -10.04
N GLU A 42 12.38 -6.17 -10.58
CA GLU A 42 11.13 -6.93 -10.61
C GLU A 42 10.79 -7.47 -9.22
N LEU A 43 11.78 -7.99 -8.50
CA LEU A 43 11.65 -8.39 -7.10
C LEU A 43 11.24 -7.22 -6.21
N LEU A 44 11.82 -6.03 -6.45
CA LEU A 44 11.49 -4.83 -5.71
C LEU A 44 10.03 -4.40 -5.95
N ARG A 45 9.55 -4.46 -7.21
CA ARG A 45 8.15 -4.17 -7.55
C ARG A 45 7.20 -5.15 -6.88
N LEU A 46 7.52 -6.44 -6.97
CA LEU A 46 6.73 -7.50 -6.35
C LEU A 46 6.63 -7.29 -4.83
N ARG A 47 7.78 -7.02 -4.19
CA ARG A 47 7.82 -6.72 -2.76
C ARG A 47 6.99 -5.49 -2.40
N GLY A 48 7.14 -4.39 -3.16
CA GLY A 48 6.36 -3.17 -2.95
C GLY A 48 4.86 -3.40 -3.08
N LEU A 49 4.44 -4.19 -4.07
CA LEU A 49 3.05 -4.58 -4.27
C LEU A 49 2.50 -5.35 -3.06
N PHE A 50 3.20 -6.39 -2.59
CA PHE A 50 2.80 -7.13 -1.40
C PHE A 50 2.77 -6.26 -0.15
N GLN A 51 3.77 -5.41 0.05
CA GLN A 51 3.82 -4.51 1.21
C GLN A 51 2.63 -3.54 1.23
N LEU A 52 2.29 -2.90 0.10
CA LEU A 52 1.16 -1.99 0.03
C LEU A 52 -0.18 -2.71 0.24
N SER A 53 -0.37 -3.89 -0.37
CA SER A 53 -1.57 -4.69 -0.14
C SER A 53 -1.70 -5.13 1.33
N ALA A 54 -0.60 -5.56 1.95
CA ALA A 54 -0.59 -5.94 3.36
C ALA A 54 -0.90 -4.76 4.29
N LEU A 55 -0.44 -3.55 3.96
CA LEU A 55 -0.74 -2.35 4.74
C LEU A 55 -2.22 -1.97 4.65
N VAL A 56 -2.83 -2.04 3.45
CA VAL A 56 -4.27 -1.83 3.28
C VAL A 56 -5.06 -2.85 4.10
N LEU A 57 -4.73 -4.14 3.98
CA LEU A 57 -5.35 -5.21 4.77
C LEU A 57 -5.23 -4.97 6.26
N SER A 58 -4.03 -4.65 6.75
CA SER A 58 -3.79 -4.39 8.17
C SER A 58 -4.62 -3.22 8.68
N GLY A 59 -4.78 -2.17 7.86
CA GLY A 59 -5.64 -1.03 8.18
C GLY A 59 -7.12 -1.41 8.26
N CYS A 60 -7.63 -2.16 7.27
CA CYS A 60 -9.02 -2.62 7.25
C CYS A 60 -9.32 -3.55 8.44
N PHE A 61 -8.46 -4.52 8.72
CA PHE A 61 -8.60 -5.39 9.90
C PHE A 61 -8.48 -4.63 11.21
N GLY A 62 -7.59 -3.62 11.27
CA GLY A 62 -7.47 -2.74 12.43
C GLY A 62 -8.77 -1.99 12.73
N ILE A 63 -9.41 -1.42 11.69
CA ILE A 63 -10.71 -0.75 11.81
C ILE A 63 -11.77 -1.74 12.30
N ALA A 64 -11.91 -2.90 11.63
CA ALA A 64 -12.89 -3.91 12.00
C ALA A 64 -12.70 -4.43 13.44
N SER A 65 -11.45 -4.64 13.85
CA SER A 65 -11.11 -5.10 15.22
C SER A 65 -11.45 -4.05 16.27
N CYS A 66 -11.15 -2.79 16.03
CA CYS A 66 -11.48 -1.69 16.93
C CYS A 66 -13.01 -1.52 17.07
N GLN A 67 -13.74 -1.62 15.95
CA GLN A 67 -15.21 -1.56 15.95
C GLN A 67 -15.82 -2.75 16.71
N ALA A 68 -15.31 -3.97 16.49
CA ALA A 68 -15.74 -5.15 17.23
C ALA A 68 -15.46 -5.05 18.74
N ALA A 69 -14.42 -4.32 19.13
CA ALA A 69 -14.12 -4.01 20.53
C ALA A 69 -14.96 -2.86 21.11
N GLY A 70 -15.88 -2.28 20.34
CA GLY A 70 -16.76 -1.19 20.79
C GLY A 70 -16.06 0.15 20.96
N LEU A 71 -14.91 0.37 20.34
CA LEU A 71 -14.20 1.65 20.41
C LEU A 71 -14.94 2.73 19.62
N SER A 72 -14.83 4.00 20.10
CA SER A 72 -15.40 5.12 19.37
C SER A 72 -14.70 5.29 18.01
N LYS A 73 -15.40 5.93 17.07
CA LYS A 73 -14.89 6.20 15.73
C LYS A 73 -13.56 6.98 15.78
N GLU A 74 -13.50 8.02 16.58
CA GLU A 74 -12.31 8.87 16.73
C GLU A 74 -11.11 8.08 17.25
N LEU A 75 -11.33 7.25 18.29
CA LEU A 75 -10.28 6.42 18.86
C LEU A 75 -9.80 5.35 17.85
N THR A 76 -10.73 4.74 17.12
CA THR A 76 -10.42 3.79 16.04
C THR A 76 -9.54 4.44 14.98
N MET A 77 -9.94 5.62 14.45
CA MET A 77 -9.17 6.33 13.43
C MET A 77 -7.78 6.73 13.93
N LYS A 78 -7.69 7.18 15.18
CA LYS A 78 -6.41 7.50 15.82
C LYS A 78 -5.49 6.28 15.91
N LEU A 79 -5.97 5.18 16.48
CA LEU A 79 -5.17 3.97 16.70
C LEU A 79 -4.71 3.35 15.37
N VAL A 80 -5.62 3.24 14.41
CA VAL A 80 -5.29 2.69 13.09
C VAL A 80 -4.29 3.58 12.36
N SER A 81 -4.47 4.91 12.40
CA SER A 81 -3.50 5.83 11.79
C SER A 81 -2.12 5.72 12.44
N MET A 82 -2.03 5.66 13.76
CA MET A 82 -0.75 5.47 14.47
C MET A 82 -0.08 4.15 14.10
N THR A 83 -0.83 3.05 14.05
CA THR A 83 -0.31 1.74 13.66
C THR A 83 0.22 1.77 12.22
N LEU A 84 -0.51 2.41 11.32
CA LEU A 84 -0.08 2.57 9.93
C LEU A 84 1.16 3.46 9.79
N ILE A 85 1.30 4.54 10.57
CA ILE A 85 2.53 5.37 10.59
C ILE A 85 3.74 4.48 10.88
N VAL A 86 3.66 3.65 11.92
CA VAL A 86 4.74 2.74 12.29
C VAL A 86 4.99 1.71 11.18
N ALA A 87 3.94 1.11 10.64
CA ALA A 87 4.05 0.11 9.58
C ALA A 87 4.63 0.69 8.28
N TYR A 88 4.19 1.88 7.84
CA TYR A 88 4.77 2.57 6.69
C TYR A 88 6.21 2.99 6.95
N GLY A 89 6.53 3.49 8.15
CA GLY A 89 7.88 3.89 8.51
C GLY A 89 8.87 2.73 8.58
N LEU A 90 8.47 1.59 9.16
CA LEU A 90 9.38 0.45 9.36
C LEU A 90 9.42 -0.52 8.17
N VAL A 91 8.26 -0.82 7.57
CA VAL A 91 8.13 -1.89 6.58
C VAL A 91 8.20 -1.34 5.16
N ALA A 92 7.45 -0.29 4.87
CA ALA A 92 7.30 0.20 3.50
C ALA A 92 8.47 1.08 3.03
N MET A 93 9.27 1.66 3.92
CA MET A 93 10.43 2.50 3.57
C MET A 93 11.56 1.74 2.86
N ASP A 94 11.65 0.43 3.04
CA ASP A 94 12.70 -0.38 2.41
C ASP A 94 12.60 -0.35 0.85
N ALA A 95 11.40 -0.38 0.30
CA ALA A 95 11.20 -0.39 -1.15
C ALA A 95 11.66 0.91 -1.85
N PRO A 96 11.24 2.14 -1.45
CA PRO A 96 11.70 3.37 -2.08
C PRO A 96 13.19 3.64 -1.86
N VAL A 97 13.75 3.26 -0.71
CA VAL A 97 15.19 3.39 -0.44
C VAL A 97 16.00 2.50 -1.39
N LYS A 98 15.62 1.23 -1.56
CA LYS A 98 16.27 0.32 -2.51
C LYS A 98 16.08 0.78 -3.97
N ALA A 99 14.89 1.27 -4.33
CA ALA A 99 14.64 1.83 -5.65
C ALA A 99 15.58 3.01 -5.96
N THR A 100 15.76 3.91 -4.98
CA THR A 100 16.68 5.06 -5.10
C THR A 100 18.12 4.59 -5.29
N ARG A 101 18.54 3.59 -4.53
CA ARG A 101 19.88 3.02 -4.64
C ARG A 101 20.13 2.43 -6.04
N LEU A 102 19.23 1.57 -6.51
CA LEU A 102 19.34 0.95 -7.84
C LEU A 102 19.33 2.01 -8.96
N TYR A 103 18.52 3.06 -8.81
CA TYR A 103 18.49 4.18 -9.76
C TYR A 103 19.83 4.94 -9.80
N ARG A 104 20.42 5.25 -8.64
CA ARG A 104 21.72 5.95 -8.56
C ARG A 104 22.88 5.13 -9.09
N GLU A 105 22.89 3.84 -8.82
CA GLU A 105 23.95 2.92 -9.26
C GLU A 105 23.85 2.61 -10.77
N LYS A 106 22.81 3.10 -11.47
CA LYS A 106 22.54 2.84 -12.90
C LYS A 106 22.58 1.35 -13.25
N ARG A 107 22.37 0.47 -12.27
CA ARG A 107 22.45 -0.97 -12.45
C ARG A 107 21.33 -1.53 -13.32
N GLU A 108 20.21 -0.82 -13.38
CA GLU A 108 19.07 -1.23 -14.17
C GLU A 108 18.42 -0.07 -14.92
N THR A 109 18.30 -0.20 -16.24
CA THR A 109 17.62 0.77 -17.12
C THR A 109 16.11 0.80 -16.92
N THR A 110 15.56 -0.16 -16.15
CA THR A 110 14.12 -0.34 -15.97
C THR A 110 13.50 0.53 -14.87
N ILE A 111 14.32 1.17 -14.01
CA ILE A 111 13.82 2.10 -13.00
C ILE A 111 13.83 3.50 -13.59
N SER A 112 12.64 3.98 -13.98
CA SER A 112 12.44 5.34 -14.47
C SER A 112 12.25 6.33 -13.30
N LEU A 113 12.49 7.62 -13.56
CA LEU A 113 12.21 8.69 -12.59
C LEU A 113 10.75 8.65 -12.11
N GLY A 114 9.80 8.38 -13.02
CA GLY A 114 8.38 8.24 -12.66
C GLY A 114 8.11 7.07 -11.70
N ALA A 115 8.84 5.96 -11.86
CA ALA A 115 8.72 4.83 -10.91
C ALA A 115 9.24 5.18 -9.53
N LEU A 116 10.33 5.94 -9.48
CA LEU A 116 10.91 6.43 -8.23
C LEU A 116 9.98 7.44 -7.56
N ALA A 117 9.45 8.41 -8.31
CA ALA A 117 8.47 9.38 -7.82
C ALA A 117 7.22 8.67 -7.26
N GLY A 118 6.69 7.68 -7.97
CA GLY A 118 5.57 6.86 -7.50
C GLY A 118 5.90 6.11 -6.21
N ALA A 119 7.08 5.52 -6.09
CA ALA A 119 7.49 4.83 -4.86
C ALA A 119 7.58 5.77 -3.65
N TRP A 120 8.02 7.02 -3.85
CA TRP A 120 8.12 8.01 -2.78
C TRP A 120 6.82 8.74 -2.48
N SER A 121 5.90 8.87 -3.46
CA SER A 121 4.67 9.67 -3.31
C SER A 121 3.83 9.25 -2.11
N ILE A 122 3.63 7.95 -1.90
CA ILE A 122 2.85 7.42 -0.77
C ILE A 122 3.51 7.80 0.57
N HIS A 123 4.83 7.81 0.66
CA HIS A 123 5.53 8.17 1.89
C HIS A 123 5.51 9.67 2.15
N VAL A 124 5.76 10.47 1.13
CA VAL A 124 5.79 11.93 1.24
C VAL A 124 4.41 12.52 1.54
N PHE A 125 3.35 11.95 0.98
CA PHE A 125 1.98 12.42 1.21
C PHE A 125 1.25 11.59 2.27
N GLY A 126 1.46 10.28 2.31
CA GLY A 126 0.73 9.38 3.20
C GLY A 126 1.13 9.52 4.67
N LEU A 127 2.43 9.62 4.99
CA LEU A 127 2.86 9.77 6.38
C LEU A 127 2.38 11.09 7.02
N PRO A 128 2.52 12.26 6.39
CA PRO A 128 1.92 13.49 6.93
C PRO A 128 0.40 13.39 7.05
N LEU A 129 -0.29 12.83 6.05
CA LEU A 129 -1.74 12.67 6.09
C LEU A 129 -2.18 11.77 7.27
N LEU A 130 -1.51 10.65 7.49
CA LEU A 130 -1.77 9.78 8.63
C LEU A 130 -1.48 10.48 9.96
N THR A 131 -0.39 11.26 10.04
CA THR A 131 -0.04 12.02 11.23
C THR A 131 -1.12 13.05 11.55
N ILE A 132 -1.55 13.82 10.55
CA ILE A 132 -2.64 14.78 10.71
C ILE A 132 -3.93 14.06 11.12
N ASN A 133 -4.21 12.91 10.52
CA ASN A 133 -5.40 12.14 10.89
C ASN A 133 -5.34 11.60 12.32
N ALA A 134 -4.20 11.10 12.77
CA ALA A 134 -4.04 10.56 14.11
C ALA A 134 -4.25 11.60 15.21
N PHE A 135 -3.84 12.85 14.99
CA PHE A 135 -3.80 13.87 16.03
C PHE A 135 -4.84 14.99 15.89
N LEU A 136 -5.33 15.26 14.67
CA LEU A 136 -6.19 16.41 14.40
C LEU A 136 -7.54 16.04 13.79
N LEU A 137 -7.57 15.23 12.73
CA LEU A 137 -8.80 14.97 11.97
C LEU A 137 -9.65 13.85 12.56
N GLN A 138 -9.03 12.71 12.83
CA GLN A 138 -9.70 11.50 13.32
C GLN A 138 -10.90 11.08 12.45
N GLN A 139 -10.73 11.22 11.12
CA GLN A 139 -11.76 10.97 10.11
C GLN A 139 -11.41 9.74 9.27
N GLU A 140 -12.39 9.18 8.57
CA GLU A 140 -12.22 8.02 7.68
C GLU A 140 -11.62 8.38 6.33
N TRP A 141 -11.96 9.54 5.79
CA TRP A 141 -11.57 9.92 4.43
C TRP A 141 -10.04 9.93 4.19
N PRO A 142 -9.16 10.27 5.17
CA PRO A 142 -7.72 10.18 4.94
C PRO A 142 -7.23 8.74 4.74
N LEU A 143 -7.85 7.79 5.45
CA LEU A 143 -7.55 6.37 5.28
C LEU A 143 -8.07 5.85 3.94
N ILE A 144 -9.30 6.22 3.56
CA ILE A 144 -9.89 5.88 2.26
C ILE A 144 -9.01 6.39 1.12
N LEU A 145 -8.55 7.64 1.19
CA LEU A 145 -7.65 8.22 0.19
C LEU A 145 -6.32 7.46 0.12
N LEU A 146 -5.70 7.20 1.27
CA LEU A 146 -4.42 6.49 1.33
C LEU A 146 -4.54 5.05 0.80
N PHE A 147 -5.60 4.33 1.15
CA PHE A 147 -5.85 2.96 0.67
C PHE A 147 -6.10 2.95 -0.84
N SER A 148 -6.88 3.90 -1.36
CA SER A 148 -7.09 4.06 -2.80
C SER A 148 -5.77 4.27 -3.54
N LEU A 149 -4.92 5.19 -3.07
CA LEU A 149 -3.61 5.45 -3.65
C LEU A 149 -2.68 4.22 -3.56
N SER A 150 -2.71 3.50 -2.44
CA SER A 150 -1.90 2.29 -2.24
C SER A 150 -2.32 1.17 -3.20
N ILE A 151 -3.61 0.96 -3.40
CA ILE A 151 -4.15 -0.01 -4.36
C ILE A 151 -3.81 0.39 -5.80
N LEU A 152 -4.02 1.65 -6.19
CA LEU A 152 -3.65 2.13 -7.52
C LEU A 152 -2.16 1.96 -7.80
N GLN A 153 -1.31 2.26 -6.82
CA GLN A 153 0.13 2.03 -6.92
C GLN A 153 0.47 0.55 -7.05
N SER A 154 -0.22 -0.33 -6.33
CA SER A 154 -0.04 -1.78 -6.41
C SER A 154 -0.44 -2.31 -7.80
N ILE A 155 -1.59 -1.87 -8.33
CA ILE A 155 -2.05 -2.22 -9.69
C ILE A 155 -1.05 -1.72 -10.73
N TRP A 156 -0.54 -0.50 -10.60
CA TRP A 156 0.47 0.04 -11.49
C TRP A 156 1.78 -0.77 -11.47
N GLN A 157 2.23 -1.18 -10.30
CA GLN A 157 3.42 -2.03 -10.19
C GLN A 157 3.18 -3.41 -10.80
N PHE A 158 2.00 -4.00 -10.58
CA PHE A 158 1.60 -5.26 -11.19
C PHE A 158 1.57 -5.16 -12.73
N TYR A 159 0.92 -4.14 -13.27
CA TYR A 159 0.90 -3.89 -14.72
C TYR A 159 2.32 -3.82 -15.30
N ARG A 160 3.22 -3.09 -14.67
CA ARG A 160 4.61 -3.00 -15.09
C ARG A 160 5.40 -4.31 -14.95
N LEU A 161 5.01 -5.17 -14.01
CA LEU A 161 5.61 -6.49 -13.87
C LEU A 161 5.21 -7.40 -15.04
N VAL A 162 3.92 -7.40 -15.39
CA VAL A 162 3.37 -8.27 -16.46
C VAL A 162 3.78 -7.80 -17.85
N THR A 163 3.75 -6.49 -18.13
CA THR A 163 4.03 -5.96 -19.48
C THR A 163 5.50 -5.99 -19.88
N LYS A 164 6.44 -6.21 -18.95
CA LYS A 164 7.89 -6.30 -19.24
C LYS A 164 8.42 -7.73 -19.27
N VAL A 165 7.57 -8.72 -19.14
CA VAL A 165 7.93 -10.15 -19.31
C VAL A 165 8.08 -10.52 -20.77
N ASN A 166 7.74 -9.61 -21.71
CA ASN A 166 8.00 -9.73 -23.14
C ASN A 166 9.21 -8.87 -23.50
#